data_7f3e18dfd9af5c784833c636c54b95f5
#
_entry.id   7f3e18dfd9af5c784833c636c54b95f5
#
_cell.length_a   1.000
_cell.length_b   1.000
_cell.length_c   1.000
_cell.angle_alpha   90.00
_cell.angle_beta   90.00
_cell.angle_gamma   90.00
#
_symmetry.space_group_name_H-M   'P 1'
#
loop_
_entity.id
_entity.type
_entity.pdbx_description
1 polymer ?
#
loop_
_entity_poly.entity_id
_entity_poly.type
_entity_poly.pdbx_seq_one_letter_code
_entity_poly.pdbx_strand_id
1 'polypeptide(L)'
;MRIIGLLCGAFLLLSGCVTNSGRSLPPQPVVQTQPQVDPSTFPVTPKPVAYDVLPGWEASNLAPGLAALRRSCDVFEKRSPQSLLSNKAPWAGRVSDWTPACAALDVINDNRSARAVMQALFTPVEIVAPDGKSRFTGYFEPTYEARLRPEPPFTEPVPGDPGDLVTSSGKVYQTLPNGSRREYPIRADITRAGVRPLAYAHPADVFFLQIQGSGRLILPDGRTLRAAYAANNGQPFRSTANWLLERGWIARGEANMQGIRAWMDRTTPERARQAMNANPRFVFFTLEPEGDPRLGPNGSFGVPLTPLGSMAVDLDIHAGGVPMFVQTTAPGLGGEWSGLLVSQDTGGAIKGSVRGDLYFGTGDRAGAAADTVNAQPFGKMQWPER
;
A
#
# COMPACT_ATOMS: atom_id res chain seq x y z
N MET A 1 28.18 60.30 -72.44
CA MET A 1 29.20 61.37 -72.18
C MET A 1 30.01 60.93 -71.02
N ARG A 2 31.12 60.37 -71.30
CA ARG A 2 32.47 60.71 -70.79
C ARG A 2 32.57 60.72 -69.25
N ILE A 3 33.46 60.12 -68.51
CA ILE A 3 34.93 59.98 -68.70
C ILE A 3 35.45 58.82 -67.84
N ILE A 4 36.43 58.16 -68.41
CA ILE A 4 37.38 57.18 -67.90
C ILE A 4 38.19 57.80 -66.76
N GLY A 5 38.52 56.97 -65.73
CA GLY A 5 39.58 57.25 -64.78
C GLY A 5 40.22 55.96 -64.28
N LEU A 6 41.32 55.60 -64.90
CA LEU A 6 42.19 54.50 -64.52
C LEU A 6 43.21 55.03 -63.49
N LEU A 7 43.39 54.31 -62.35
CA LEU A 7 44.64 54.47 -61.57
C LEU A 7 44.98 53.15 -60.85
N CYS A 8 46.19 52.69 -61.18
CA CYS A 8 46.93 51.61 -60.56
C CYS A 8 47.26 51.82 -59.11
N GLY A 9 47.40 50.75 -58.35
CA GLY A 9 48.32 50.84 -57.26
C GLY A 9 48.17 49.82 -56.16
N ALA A 10 49.15 48.99 -56.07
CA ALA A 10 49.72 48.33 -54.92
C ALA A 10 49.01 47.11 -54.28
N PHE A 11 49.53 45.99 -54.62
CA PHE A 11 49.40 44.74 -53.83
C PHE A 11 50.11 44.88 -52.48
N LEU A 12 49.37 44.83 -51.36
CA LEU A 12 49.92 44.58 -50.04
C LEU A 12 49.45 43.23 -49.60
N LEU A 13 50.37 42.27 -49.58
CA LEU A 13 50.18 40.96 -48.96
C LEU A 13 50.10 41.11 -47.45
N LEU A 14 48.89 41.06 -46.89
CA LEU A 14 48.72 40.92 -45.51
C LEU A 14 48.47 39.41 -45.20
N SER A 15 49.48 38.78 -44.62
CA SER A 15 49.37 37.45 -43.99
C SER A 15 48.46 37.54 -42.78
N GLY A 16 47.20 37.21 -42.96
CA GLY A 16 46.24 37.09 -41.86
C GLY A 16 46.44 35.75 -41.19
N CYS A 17 46.93 35.75 -39.95
CA CYS A 17 46.87 34.59 -39.05
C CYS A 17 45.42 34.24 -38.84
N VAL A 18 44.95 33.10 -39.37
CA VAL A 18 43.65 32.50 -39.03
C VAL A 18 43.80 31.91 -37.64
N THR A 19 43.37 32.65 -36.63
CA THR A 19 43.11 32.10 -35.30
C THR A 19 41.89 31.21 -35.39
N ASN A 20 42.12 29.91 -35.38
CA ASN A 20 41.09 28.87 -35.30
C ASN A 20 40.47 28.93 -33.90
N SER A 21 39.46 29.77 -33.72
CA SER A 21 38.60 29.77 -32.50
C SER A 21 37.76 28.51 -32.54
N GLY A 22 38.35 27.42 -32.02
CA GLY A 22 37.61 26.17 -31.75
C GLY A 22 36.39 26.49 -30.89
N ARG A 23 35.22 26.53 -31.52
CA ARG A 23 33.95 26.40 -30.77
C ARG A 23 33.98 25.06 -30.06
N SER A 24 34.24 25.08 -28.76
CA SER A 24 33.99 23.93 -27.90
C SER A 24 32.51 23.63 -28.01
N LEU A 25 32.16 22.46 -28.50
CA LEU A 25 30.80 21.92 -28.40
C LEU A 25 30.39 21.95 -26.92
N PRO A 26 29.12 22.33 -26.61
CA PRO A 26 28.66 22.23 -25.26
C PRO A 26 28.88 20.78 -24.76
N PRO A 27 29.24 20.59 -23.49
CA PRO A 27 29.43 19.26 -22.94
C PRO A 27 28.13 18.46 -23.19
N GLN A 28 28.28 17.31 -23.83
CA GLN A 28 27.19 16.38 -23.97
C GLN A 28 26.69 16.04 -22.56
N PRO A 29 25.35 15.97 -22.33
CA PRO A 29 24.85 15.56 -21.05
C PRO A 29 25.51 14.22 -20.73
N VAL A 30 26.20 14.17 -19.59
CA VAL A 30 26.73 12.95 -19.03
C VAL A 30 25.53 12.04 -18.84
N VAL A 31 25.43 11.02 -19.69
CA VAL A 31 24.48 9.92 -19.44
C VAL A 31 24.95 9.35 -18.12
N GLN A 32 24.26 9.75 -17.04
CA GLN A 32 24.43 9.10 -15.75
C GLN A 32 24.10 7.63 -15.99
N THR A 33 25.11 6.78 -15.94
CA THR A 33 24.91 5.34 -15.90
C THR A 33 23.96 5.08 -14.75
N GLN A 34 22.75 4.65 -15.08
CA GLN A 34 21.76 4.25 -14.09
C GLN A 34 22.43 3.21 -13.19
N PRO A 35 22.26 3.31 -11.86
CA PRO A 35 22.79 2.28 -10.98
C PRO A 35 22.15 0.94 -11.41
N GLN A 36 22.98 0.03 -11.90
CA GLN A 36 22.54 -1.32 -12.23
C GLN A 36 22.16 -2.01 -10.93
N VAL A 37 20.87 -2.25 -10.76
CA VAL A 37 20.38 -3.09 -9.67
C VAL A 37 20.92 -4.50 -9.92
N ASP A 38 21.58 -5.08 -8.92
CA ASP A 38 22.08 -6.45 -9.02
C ASP A 38 20.89 -7.42 -9.14
N PRO A 39 20.72 -8.11 -10.28
CA PRO A 39 19.60 -9.04 -10.48
C PRO A 39 19.54 -10.16 -9.43
N SER A 40 20.67 -10.51 -8.80
CA SER A 40 20.73 -11.53 -7.75
C SER A 40 20.03 -11.11 -6.46
N THR A 41 19.73 -9.82 -6.29
CA THR A 41 19.02 -9.28 -5.10
C THR A 41 17.51 -9.42 -5.18
N PHE A 42 16.96 -9.80 -6.34
CA PHE A 42 15.51 -10.03 -6.47
C PHE A 42 15.13 -11.37 -5.84
N PRO A 43 14.04 -11.40 -5.07
CA PRO A 43 13.53 -12.64 -4.46
C PRO A 43 12.88 -13.58 -5.49
N VAL A 44 12.68 -13.10 -6.71
CA VAL A 44 12.15 -13.80 -7.88
C VAL A 44 12.98 -13.42 -9.09
N THR A 45 13.02 -14.27 -10.12
CA THR A 45 13.72 -13.93 -11.37
C THR A 45 13.02 -12.76 -12.05
N PRO A 46 13.65 -11.58 -12.15
CA PRO A 46 13.05 -10.43 -12.82
C PRO A 46 13.00 -10.68 -14.33
N LYS A 47 11.87 -10.37 -14.94
CA LYS A 47 11.69 -10.47 -16.39
C LYS A 47 11.22 -9.12 -16.91
N PRO A 48 12.13 -8.28 -17.46
CA PRO A 48 11.75 -7.03 -18.10
C PRO A 48 10.73 -7.28 -19.21
N VAL A 49 9.73 -6.43 -19.30
CA VAL A 49 8.69 -6.48 -20.32
C VAL A 49 8.46 -5.09 -20.90
N ALA A 50 7.90 -5.01 -22.10
CA ALA A 50 7.52 -3.74 -22.69
C ALA A 50 6.15 -3.30 -22.18
N TYR A 51 5.87 -1.98 -22.21
CA TYR A 51 4.59 -1.44 -21.76
C TYR A 51 3.41 -1.88 -22.61
N ASP A 52 3.61 -2.13 -23.89
CA ASP A 52 2.60 -2.56 -24.84
C ASP A 52 2.04 -3.97 -24.56
N VAL A 53 2.82 -4.80 -23.82
CA VAL A 53 2.36 -6.13 -23.40
C VAL A 53 1.66 -6.11 -22.03
N LEU A 54 1.56 -4.95 -21.36
CA LEU A 54 0.84 -4.82 -20.09
C LEU A 54 -0.66 -4.77 -20.34
N PRO A 55 -1.43 -5.77 -19.89
CA PRO A 55 -2.85 -5.78 -20.16
C PRO A 55 -3.56 -4.59 -19.53
N GLY A 56 -4.29 -3.82 -20.33
CA GLY A 56 -5.05 -2.66 -19.89
C GLY A 56 -4.22 -1.40 -19.59
N TRP A 57 -2.91 -1.37 -19.86
CA TRP A 57 -2.06 -0.20 -19.61
C TRP A 57 -2.62 1.09 -20.23
N GLU A 58 -2.98 1.04 -21.52
CA GLU A 58 -3.47 2.22 -22.23
C GLU A 58 -4.84 2.73 -21.72
N ALA A 59 -5.67 1.83 -21.23
CA ALA A 59 -7.02 2.15 -20.73
C ALA A 59 -7.06 2.48 -19.24
N SER A 60 -6.01 2.14 -18.48
CA SER A 60 -5.99 2.30 -17.02
C SER A 60 -6.00 3.76 -16.60
N ASN A 61 -6.76 4.06 -15.53
CA ASN A 61 -6.67 5.31 -14.82
C ASN A 61 -5.50 5.27 -13.83
N LEU A 62 -4.42 5.99 -14.12
CA LEU A 62 -3.21 6.01 -13.30
C LEU A 62 -3.28 7.01 -12.12
N ALA A 63 -4.25 7.94 -12.14
CA ALA A 63 -4.33 9.05 -11.18
C ALA A 63 -4.33 8.61 -9.71
N PRO A 64 -5.08 7.56 -9.28
CA PRO A 64 -5.02 7.12 -7.89
C PRO A 64 -3.63 6.65 -7.45
N GLY A 65 -2.96 5.84 -8.29
CA GLY A 65 -1.60 5.36 -8.01
C GLY A 65 -0.57 6.47 -7.97
N LEU A 66 -0.66 7.47 -8.86
CA LEU A 66 0.21 8.64 -8.83
C LEU A 66 -0.01 9.50 -7.58
N ALA A 67 -1.26 9.67 -7.15
CA ALA A 67 -1.55 10.37 -5.91
C ALA A 67 -0.98 9.63 -4.69
N ALA A 68 -1.01 8.30 -4.70
CA ALA A 68 -0.35 7.48 -3.69
C ALA A 68 1.18 7.62 -3.76
N LEU A 69 1.76 7.60 -4.97
CA LEU A 69 3.21 7.74 -5.17
C LEU A 69 3.74 9.09 -4.67
N ARG A 70 3.02 10.19 -4.90
CA ARG A 70 3.37 11.52 -4.34
C ARG A 70 3.52 11.45 -2.82
N ARG A 71 2.61 10.79 -2.11
CA ARG A 71 2.71 10.62 -0.65
C ARG A 71 3.92 9.77 -0.24
N SER A 72 4.29 8.79 -1.08
CA SER A 72 5.53 8.05 -0.85
C SER A 72 6.76 8.94 -1.01
N CYS A 73 6.76 9.83 -1.99
CA CYS A 73 7.82 10.81 -2.19
C CYS A 73 8.00 11.74 -0.98
N ASP A 74 6.90 12.19 -0.35
CA ASP A 74 6.95 12.99 0.89
C ASP A 74 7.67 12.25 2.04
N VAL A 75 7.62 10.91 2.05
CA VAL A 75 8.37 10.08 3.01
C VAL A 75 9.81 9.92 2.58
N PHE A 76 10.08 9.72 1.28
CA PHE A 76 11.43 9.59 0.76
C PHE A 76 12.27 10.85 1.03
N GLU A 77 11.71 12.03 0.83
CA GLU A 77 12.37 13.31 1.09
C GLU A 77 12.86 13.49 2.53
N LYS A 78 12.18 12.85 3.49
CA LYS A 78 12.53 12.89 4.91
C LYS A 78 13.60 11.87 5.32
N ARG A 79 14.01 11.01 4.38
CA ARG A 79 15.01 9.95 4.63
C ARG A 79 16.37 10.36 4.07
N SER A 80 17.44 9.73 4.61
CA SER A 80 18.78 9.92 4.04
C SER A 80 18.82 9.44 2.59
N PRO A 81 19.29 10.25 1.62
CA PRO A 81 19.39 9.86 0.22
C PRO A 81 20.17 8.56 -0.02
N GLN A 82 21.18 8.30 0.82
CA GLN A 82 22.04 7.12 0.70
C GLN A 82 21.49 5.86 1.36
N SER A 83 20.38 5.96 2.11
CA SER A 83 19.76 4.79 2.72
C SER A 83 19.09 3.92 1.68
N LEU A 84 19.15 2.60 1.85
CA LEU A 84 18.34 1.67 1.07
C LEU A 84 16.86 1.98 1.28
N LEU A 85 16.07 1.84 0.23
CA LEU A 85 14.62 1.99 0.33
C LEU A 85 14.04 0.93 1.28
N SER A 86 14.55 -0.30 1.16
CA SER A 86 14.26 -1.40 2.08
C SER A 86 15.48 -2.31 2.23
N ASN A 87 15.83 -2.66 3.48
CA ASN A 87 16.90 -3.63 3.74
C ASN A 87 16.50 -5.06 3.33
N LYS A 88 15.20 -5.35 3.27
CA LYS A 88 14.66 -6.67 2.88
C LYS A 88 14.44 -6.79 1.38
N ALA A 89 14.35 -5.65 0.69
CA ALA A 89 14.16 -5.56 -0.76
C ALA A 89 15.20 -4.61 -1.37
N PRO A 90 16.51 -4.97 -1.34
CA PRO A 90 17.60 -4.11 -1.79
C PRO A 90 17.52 -3.81 -3.30
N TRP A 91 16.81 -4.62 -4.08
CA TRP A 91 16.51 -4.38 -5.49
C TRP A 91 15.82 -3.04 -5.76
N ALA A 92 15.08 -2.50 -4.77
CA ALA A 92 14.43 -1.20 -4.90
C ALA A 92 15.40 -0.01 -4.83
N GLY A 93 16.69 -0.26 -4.62
CA GLY A 93 17.74 0.75 -4.62
C GLY A 93 17.74 1.67 -3.38
N ARG A 94 18.29 2.85 -3.54
CA ARG A 94 18.42 3.87 -2.51
C ARG A 94 17.33 4.93 -2.66
N VAL A 95 17.11 5.71 -1.62
CA VAL A 95 16.17 6.84 -1.63
C VAL A 95 16.53 7.84 -2.75
N SER A 96 17.82 8.15 -2.95
CA SER A 96 18.27 9.05 -4.01
C SER A 96 17.85 8.62 -5.41
N ASP A 97 17.71 7.32 -5.62
CA ASP A 97 17.34 6.79 -6.93
C ASP A 97 15.88 7.13 -7.30
N TRP A 98 15.02 7.46 -6.32
CA TRP A 98 13.62 7.85 -6.52
C TRP A 98 13.43 9.35 -6.74
N THR A 99 14.46 10.18 -6.50
CA THR A 99 14.38 11.64 -6.63
C THR A 99 13.92 12.09 -8.03
N PRO A 100 14.44 11.54 -9.15
CA PRO A 100 13.98 11.95 -10.49
C PRO A 100 12.51 11.62 -10.73
N ALA A 101 12.07 10.45 -10.25
CA ALA A 101 10.67 10.04 -10.39
C ALA A 101 9.75 10.94 -9.56
N CYS A 102 10.12 11.27 -8.33
CA CYS A 102 9.36 12.17 -7.47
C CYS A 102 9.25 13.58 -8.08
N ALA A 103 10.34 14.14 -8.58
CA ALA A 103 10.33 15.43 -9.25
C ALA A 103 9.46 15.46 -10.53
N ALA A 104 9.42 14.34 -11.27
CA ALA A 104 8.60 14.25 -12.46
C ALA A 104 7.08 14.17 -12.17
N LEU A 105 6.67 13.85 -10.95
CA LEU A 105 5.23 13.83 -10.61
C LEU A 105 4.57 15.20 -10.70
N ASP A 106 5.32 16.30 -10.51
CA ASP A 106 4.79 17.66 -10.51
C ASP A 106 4.31 18.13 -11.88
N VAL A 107 4.85 17.53 -12.95
CA VAL A 107 4.46 17.87 -14.33
C VAL A 107 3.31 17.01 -14.86
N ILE A 108 2.85 16.02 -14.07
CA ILE A 108 1.75 15.13 -14.46
C ILE A 108 0.41 15.80 -14.15
N ASN A 109 -0.40 16.01 -15.18
CA ASN A 109 -1.72 16.63 -15.08
C ASN A 109 -2.86 15.78 -15.67
N ASP A 110 -2.53 14.73 -16.43
CA ASP A 110 -3.48 13.79 -17.00
C ASP A 110 -2.88 12.38 -17.18
N ASN A 111 -3.70 11.40 -17.60
CA ASN A 111 -3.23 10.04 -17.84
C ASN A 111 -2.23 9.92 -19.01
N ARG A 112 -2.22 10.84 -19.96
CA ARG A 112 -1.26 10.83 -21.07
C ARG A 112 0.13 11.22 -20.57
N SER A 113 0.23 12.34 -19.87
CA SER A 113 1.49 12.77 -19.24
C SER A 113 1.98 11.76 -18.20
N ALA A 114 1.06 11.13 -17.47
CA ALA A 114 1.38 10.03 -16.57
C ALA A 114 2.09 8.87 -17.26
N ARG A 115 1.51 8.35 -18.35
CA ARG A 115 2.12 7.26 -19.12
C ARG A 115 3.48 7.67 -19.68
N ALA A 116 3.58 8.87 -20.25
CA ALA A 116 4.84 9.36 -20.80
C ALA A 116 5.96 9.40 -19.74
N VAL A 117 5.65 9.89 -18.54
CA VAL A 117 6.61 9.93 -17.42
C VAL A 117 6.97 8.52 -16.95
N MET A 118 5.98 7.64 -16.75
CA MET A 118 6.24 6.26 -16.33
C MET A 118 7.09 5.52 -17.37
N GLN A 119 6.80 5.65 -18.66
CA GLN A 119 7.56 5.02 -19.73
C GLN A 119 8.99 5.58 -19.89
N ALA A 120 9.19 6.86 -19.57
CA ALA A 120 10.50 7.49 -19.63
C ALA A 120 11.42 7.12 -18.46
N LEU A 121 10.85 6.83 -17.29
CA LEU A 121 11.61 6.66 -16.06
C LEU A 121 11.69 5.21 -15.57
N PHE A 122 10.81 4.33 -16.04
CA PHE A 122 10.71 2.96 -15.53
C PHE A 122 10.62 1.94 -16.65
N THR A 123 11.22 0.80 -16.43
CA THR A 123 10.99 -0.42 -17.22
C THR A 123 10.14 -1.37 -16.38
N PRO A 124 8.99 -1.84 -16.85
CA PRO A 124 8.20 -2.80 -16.08
C PRO A 124 8.89 -4.16 -16.02
N VAL A 125 8.89 -4.76 -14.84
CA VAL A 125 9.45 -6.09 -14.60
C VAL A 125 8.33 -7.03 -14.13
N GLU A 126 8.07 -8.07 -14.91
CA GLU A 126 7.07 -9.08 -14.53
C GLU A 126 7.57 -9.89 -13.33
N ILE A 127 6.71 -10.00 -12.31
CA ILE A 127 6.96 -10.83 -11.15
C ILE A 127 6.22 -12.14 -11.33
N VAL A 128 6.95 -13.25 -11.31
CA VAL A 128 6.39 -14.59 -11.36
C VAL A 128 6.66 -15.28 -10.04
N ALA A 129 5.60 -15.73 -9.37
CA ALA A 129 5.77 -16.48 -8.13
C ALA A 129 6.47 -17.82 -8.41
N PRO A 130 7.41 -18.27 -7.56
CA PRO A 130 8.13 -19.54 -7.75
C PRO A 130 7.20 -20.74 -7.82
N ASP A 131 6.05 -20.70 -7.13
CA ASP A 131 5.02 -21.74 -7.13
C ASP A 131 3.91 -21.51 -8.17
N GLY A 132 4.06 -20.50 -9.02
CA GLY A 132 3.08 -20.12 -10.05
C GLY A 132 1.78 -19.52 -9.49
N LYS A 133 1.68 -19.30 -8.17
CA LYS A 133 0.46 -18.80 -7.56
C LYS A 133 0.46 -17.28 -7.45
N SER A 134 -0.64 -16.68 -7.85
CA SER A 134 -0.94 -15.28 -7.60
C SER A 134 -2.23 -15.15 -6.81
N ARG A 135 -2.32 -14.15 -5.93
CA ARG A 135 -3.54 -13.89 -5.19
C ARG A 135 -3.70 -12.41 -4.91
N PHE A 136 -4.77 -11.85 -5.43
CA PHE A 136 -5.21 -10.51 -5.06
C PHE A 136 -6.51 -10.59 -4.26
N THR A 137 -6.63 -9.70 -3.29
CA THR A 137 -7.84 -9.52 -2.48
C THR A 137 -8.11 -8.03 -2.35
N GLY A 138 -9.27 -7.67 -1.81
CA GLY A 138 -9.62 -6.30 -1.53
C GLY A 138 -9.85 -6.10 -0.03
N TYR A 139 -9.49 -4.93 0.49
CA TYR A 139 -9.82 -4.48 1.82
C TYR A 139 -10.31 -3.03 1.80
N PHE A 140 -10.90 -2.60 2.88
CA PHE A 140 -11.49 -1.27 3.01
C PHE A 140 -11.48 -0.80 4.46
N GLU A 141 -11.72 0.46 4.68
CA GLU A 141 -11.94 1.04 6.00
C GLU A 141 -13.43 0.99 6.34
N PRO A 142 -13.90 0.10 7.23
CA PRO A 142 -15.30 0.03 7.59
C PRO A 142 -15.75 1.26 8.39
N THR A 143 -17.06 1.50 8.40
CA THR A 143 -17.68 2.53 9.19
C THR A 143 -18.70 1.90 10.14
N TYR A 144 -18.59 2.15 11.43
CA TYR A 144 -19.41 1.57 12.46
C TYR A 144 -19.99 2.63 13.39
N GLU A 145 -21.19 2.40 13.88
CA GLU A 145 -21.72 3.18 15.00
C GLU A 145 -20.98 2.83 16.28
N ALA A 146 -20.72 3.85 17.10
CA ALA A 146 -20.05 3.68 18.38
C ALA A 146 -20.64 4.60 19.47
N ARG A 147 -20.30 4.27 20.71
CA ARG A 147 -20.69 5.00 21.91
C ARG A 147 -19.46 5.24 22.78
N LEU A 148 -19.45 6.32 23.55
CA LEU A 148 -18.39 6.58 24.52
C LEU A 148 -18.60 5.84 25.86
N ARG A 149 -19.79 5.28 26.06
CA ARG A 149 -20.15 4.43 27.21
C ARG A 149 -20.86 3.20 26.71
N PRO A 150 -20.77 2.05 27.42
CA PRO A 150 -21.47 0.84 27.01
C PRO A 150 -22.98 1.02 27.14
N GLU A 151 -23.70 0.73 26.07
CA GLU A 151 -25.16 0.65 26.02
C GLU A 151 -25.56 -0.40 24.96
N PRO A 152 -26.54 -1.27 25.24
CA PRO A 152 -26.97 -2.24 24.24
C PRO A 152 -27.44 -1.58 22.94
N PRO A 153 -27.06 -2.08 21.75
CA PRO A 153 -26.22 -3.25 21.50
C PRO A 153 -24.70 -2.97 21.49
N PHE A 154 -24.26 -1.74 21.77
CA PHE A 154 -22.86 -1.29 21.74
C PHE A 154 -22.17 -1.62 23.06
N THR A 155 -21.79 -2.88 23.23
CA THR A 155 -21.28 -3.40 24.52
C THR A 155 -19.83 -3.87 24.46
N GLU A 156 -19.24 -4.04 23.25
CA GLU A 156 -17.87 -4.48 23.12
C GLU A 156 -16.92 -3.28 23.10
N PRO A 157 -15.88 -3.27 23.96
CA PRO A 157 -14.90 -2.18 23.94
C PRO A 157 -14.05 -2.23 22.67
N VAL A 158 -13.87 -1.08 22.04
CA VAL A 158 -12.80 -0.85 21.05
C VAL A 158 -11.51 -0.74 21.84
N PRO A 159 -10.57 -1.71 21.69
CA PRO A 159 -9.41 -1.82 22.57
C PRO A 159 -8.36 -0.78 22.25
N GLY A 160 -8.00 0.03 23.24
CA GLY A 160 -6.87 0.96 23.16
C GLY A 160 -5.52 0.28 23.38
N ASP A 161 -4.45 0.99 23.03
CA ASP A 161 -3.08 0.56 23.30
C ASP A 161 -2.94 0.20 24.78
N PRO A 162 -2.51 -1.04 25.10
CA PRO A 162 -2.42 -1.51 26.47
C PRO A 162 -1.26 -0.87 27.26
N GLY A 163 -0.26 -0.30 26.58
CA GLY A 163 0.91 0.32 27.21
C GLY A 163 1.93 -0.67 27.80
N ASP A 164 1.63 -1.97 27.82
CA ASP A 164 2.51 -3.03 28.36
C ASP A 164 3.13 -3.90 27.25
N LEU A 165 2.86 -3.56 25.99
CA LEU A 165 3.30 -4.29 24.82
C LEU A 165 4.72 -3.88 24.41
N VAL A 166 5.60 -4.88 24.20
CA VAL A 166 6.97 -4.68 23.73
C VAL A 166 7.28 -5.64 22.60
N THR A 167 7.79 -5.11 21.50
CA THR A 167 8.29 -5.93 20.38
C THR A 167 9.80 -6.14 20.52
N SER A 168 10.24 -7.39 20.49
CA SER A 168 11.66 -7.75 20.54
C SER A 168 11.92 -8.95 19.64
N SER A 169 12.95 -8.86 18.79
CA SER A 169 13.35 -9.93 17.85
C SER A 169 12.18 -10.49 17.02
N GLY A 170 11.28 -9.60 16.56
CA GLY A 170 10.12 -9.98 15.74
C GLY A 170 8.96 -10.63 16.50
N LYS A 171 9.07 -10.77 17.82
CA LYS A 171 8.01 -11.29 18.71
C LYS A 171 7.42 -10.18 19.56
N VAL A 172 6.16 -10.35 19.96
CA VAL A 172 5.44 -9.43 20.82
C VAL A 172 5.28 -10.01 22.21
N TYR A 173 5.68 -9.23 23.21
CA TYR A 173 5.67 -9.62 24.63
C TYR A 173 4.81 -8.65 25.43
N GLN A 174 4.23 -9.17 26.51
CA GLN A 174 3.60 -8.39 27.56
C GLN A 174 4.60 -8.18 28.70
N THR A 175 4.79 -6.95 29.12
CA THR A 175 5.55 -6.61 30.35
C THR A 175 4.61 -6.71 31.54
N LEU A 176 4.95 -7.57 32.50
CA LEU A 176 4.15 -7.75 33.71
C LEU A 176 4.53 -6.69 34.79
N PRO A 177 3.68 -6.45 35.82
CA PRO A 177 3.96 -5.47 36.87
C PRO A 177 5.28 -5.70 37.63
N ASN A 178 5.77 -6.94 37.69
CA ASN A 178 7.06 -7.29 38.28
C ASN A 178 8.27 -7.09 37.34
N GLY A 179 8.06 -6.50 36.15
CA GLY A 179 9.08 -6.28 35.13
C GLY A 179 9.44 -7.48 34.27
N SER A 180 8.93 -8.68 34.58
CA SER A 180 9.15 -9.85 33.73
C SER A 180 8.33 -9.76 32.43
N ARG A 181 8.70 -10.55 31.41
CA ARG A 181 8.02 -10.60 30.12
C ARG A 181 7.49 -11.99 29.83
N ARG A 182 6.31 -12.05 29.22
CA ARG A 182 5.76 -13.27 28.60
C ARG A 182 5.32 -12.98 27.17
N GLU A 183 5.16 -14.00 26.34
CA GLU A 183 4.51 -13.80 25.04
C GLU A 183 3.13 -13.19 25.25
N TYR A 184 2.75 -12.27 24.36
CA TYR A 184 1.45 -11.60 24.51
C TYR A 184 0.32 -12.60 24.39
N PRO A 185 -0.73 -12.54 25.24
CA PRO A 185 -1.81 -13.50 25.24
C PRO A 185 -2.55 -13.59 23.90
N ILE A 186 -3.12 -14.75 23.62
CA ILE A 186 -4.06 -14.92 22.51
C ILE A 186 -5.38 -14.21 22.82
N ARG A 187 -6.20 -13.94 21.79
CA ARG A 187 -7.53 -13.28 21.93
C ARG A 187 -8.37 -13.86 23.05
N ALA A 188 -8.44 -15.18 23.15
CA ALA A 188 -9.28 -15.86 24.14
C ALA A 188 -8.90 -15.51 25.59
N ASP A 189 -7.64 -15.19 25.85
CA ASP A 189 -7.08 -14.90 27.17
C ASP A 189 -7.04 -13.40 27.48
N ILE A 190 -7.35 -12.53 26.48
CA ILE A 190 -7.46 -11.09 26.70
C ILE A 190 -8.87 -10.77 27.18
N THR A 191 -8.99 -10.52 28.47
CA THR A 191 -10.29 -10.21 29.09
C THR A 191 -10.71 -8.77 28.84
N ARG A 192 -12.03 -8.49 28.83
CA ARG A 192 -12.56 -7.11 28.72
C ARG A 192 -12.06 -6.20 29.84
N ALA A 193 -11.88 -6.73 31.04
CA ALA A 193 -11.40 -5.96 32.18
C ALA A 193 -9.92 -5.51 32.02
N GLY A 194 -9.13 -6.23 31.21
CA GLY A 194 -7.74 -5.88 30.89
C GLY A 194 -7.59 -4.95 29.68
N VAL A 195 -8.72 -4.53 29.08
CA VAL A 195 -8.70 -3.67 27.89
C VAL A 195 -9.04 -2.24 28.29
N ARG A 196 -8.18 -1.28 27.90
CA ARG A 196 -8.52 0.15 27.96
C ARG A 196 -9.55 0.46 26.87
N PRO A 197 -10.80 0.80 27.20
CA PRO A 197 -11.79 1.11 26.19
C PRO A 197 -11.57 2.52 25.63
N LEU A 198 -11.55 2.64 24.30
CA LEU A 198 -11.57 3.93 23.59
C LEU A 198 -12.99 4.38 23.26
N ALA A 199 -13.82 3.43 22.89
CA ALA A 199 -15.25 3.55 22.60
C ALA A 199 -15.89 2.17 22.77
N TYR A 200 -17.19 2.06 22.52
CA TYR A 200 -17.94 0.80 22.51
C TYR A 200 -18.72 0.69 21.21
N ALA A 201 -18.68 -0.49 20.60
CA ALA A 201 -19.44 -0.78 19.39
C ALA A 201 -20.11 -2.16 19.50
N HIS A 202 -20.85 -2.54 18.47
CA HIS A 202 -21.42 -3.88 18.40
C HIS A 202 -20.30 -4.94 18.41
N PRO A 203 -20.44 -6.09 19.10
CA PRO A 203 -19.38 -7.10 19.21
C PRO A 203 -18.83 -7.57 17.86
N ALA A 204 -19.70 -7.79 16.87
CA ALA A 204 -19.26 -8.17 15.53
C ALA A 204 -18.45 -7.05 14.84
N ASP A 205 -18.83 -5.78 15.05
CA ASP A 205 -18.14 -4.63 14.46
C ASP A 205 -16.73 -4.46 15.02
N VAL A 206 -16.56 -4.59 16.34
CA VAL A 206 -15.23 -4.57 16.96
C VAL A 206 -14.37 -5.72 16.45
N PHE A 207 -14.95 -6.89 16.27
CA PHE A 207 -14.23 -8.04 15.72
C PHE A 207 -13.75 -7.78 14.28
N PHE A 208 -14.63 -7.28 13.41
CA PHE A 208 -14.26 -6.96 12.03
C PHE A 208 -13.31 -5.77 11.95
N LEU A 209 -13.47 -4.76 12.81
CA LEU A 209 -12.52 -3.66 12.95
C LEU A 209 -11.10 -4.18 13.20
N GLN A 210 -10.95 -5.19 14.07
CA GLN A 210 -9.66 -5.83 14.34
C GLN A 210 -9.13 -6.68 13.18
N ILE A 211 -9.99 -7.19 12.30
CA ILE A 211 -9.57 -7.89 11.07
C ILE A 211 -9.08 -6.90 10.02
N GLN A 212 -9.81 -5.80 9.82
CA GLN A 212 -9.46 -4.74 8.86
C GLN A 212 -8.25 -3.91 9.32
N GLY A 213 -8.02 -3.82 10.63
CA GLY A 213 -6.90 -3.09 11.23
C GLY A 213 -7.17 -1.60 11.46
N SER A 214 -8.24 -1.05 10.92
CA SER A 214 -8.72 0.32 11.14
C SER A 214 -10.20 0.46 10.78
N GLY A 215 -10.83 1.56 11.18
CA GLY A 215 -12.21 1.86 10.82
C GLY A 215 -12.67 3.21 11.34
N ARG A 216 -13.78 3.69 10.83
CA ARG A 216 -14.43 4.91 11.29
C ARG A 216 -15.52 4.60 12.30
N LEU A 217 -15.56 5.38 13.35
CA LEU A 217 -16.53 5.30 14.43
C LEU A 217 -17.41 6.54 14.38
N ILE A 218 -18.70 6.37 14.09
CA ILE A 218 -19.69 7.44 14.10
C ILE A 218 -20.32 7.49 15.48
N LEU A 219 -20.19 8.63 16.14
CA LEU A 219 -20.79 8.90 17.43
C LEU A 219 -22.22 9.48 17.30
N PRO A 220 -23.08 9.38 18.33
CA PRO A 220 -24.45 9.91 18.27
C PRO A 220 -24.56 11.41 18.00
N ASP A 221 -23.51 12.17 18.31
CA ASP A 221 -23.43 13.60 18.05
C ASP A 221 -22.98 13.96 16.62
N GLY A 222 -22.81 12.95 15.75
CA GLY A 222 -22.40 13.10 14.36
C GLY A 222 -20.91 13.21 14.15
N ARG A 223 -20.09 13.22 15.21
CA ARG A 223 -18.63 13.19 15.06
C ARG A 223 -18.19 11.84 14.52
N THR A 224 -17.24 11.88 13.59
CA THR A 224 -16.53 10.71 13.10
C THR A 224 -15.11 10.71 13.65
N LEU A 225 -14.74 9.61 14.29
CA LEU A 225 -13.37 9.34 14.76
C LEU A 225 -12.81 8.15 13.99
N ARG A 226 -11.51 8.14 13.74
CA ARG A 226 -10.82 6.99 13.20
C ARG A 226 -10.24 6.15 14.33
N ALA A 227 -10.63 4.88 14.40
CA ALA A 227 -9.89 3.87 15.14
C ALA A 227 -8.70 3.44 14.26
N ALA A 228 -7.55 4.03 14.50
CA ALA A 228 -6.32 3.74 13.77
C ALA A 228 -5.56 2.60 14.45
N TYR A 229 -4.91 1.76 13.65
CA TYR A 229 -4.08 0.67 14.16
C TYR A 229 -2.96 1.20 15.06
N ALA A 230 -2.85 0.69 16.26
CA ALA A 230 -1.76 1.01 17.20
C ALA A 230 -0.77 -0.16 17.33
N ALA A 231 -1.28 -1.34 17.65
CA ALA A 231 -0.47 -2.53 17.87
C ALA A 231 -1.29 -3.81 17.68
N ASN A 232 -0.63 -4.95 17.76
CA ASN A 232 -1.28 -6.25 17.84
C ASN A 232 -0.51 -7.18 18.79
N ASN A 233 -1.15 -8.27 19.21
CA ASN A 233 -0.59 -9.24 20.15
C ASN A 233 0.47 -10.19 19.56
N GLY A 234 0.93 -9.99 18.32
CA GLY A 234 1.94 -10.83 17.67
C GLY A 234 1.46 -12.23 17.26
N GLN A 235 0.22 -12.58 17.55
CA GLN A 235 -0.33 -13.89 17.22
C GLN A 235 -0.67 -13.98 15.71
N PRO A 236 -0.56 -15.19 15.12
CA PRO A 236 -0.88 -15.38 13.72
C PRO A 236 -2.37 -15.15 13.44
N PHE A 237 -2.69 -14.66 12.24
CA PHE A 237 -4.07 -14.59 11.78
C PHE A 237 -4.59 -15.99 11.46
N ARG A 238 -5.81 -16.30 11.94
CA ARG A 238 -6.58 -17.49 11.54
C ARG A 238 -7.95 -17.07 11.05
N SER A 239 -8.35 -17.61 9.89
CA SER A 239 -9.62 -17.29 9.28
C SER A 239 -10.80 -17.85 10.07
N THR A 240 -11.61 -16.96 10.63
CA THR A 240 -12.87 -17.34 11.28
C THR A 240 -13.88 -17.88 10.27
N ALA A 241 -13.87 -17.41 9.02
CA ALA A 241 -14.70 -17.96 7.95
C ALA A 241 -14.40 -19.44 7.72
N ASN A 242 -13.13 -19.82 7.57
CA ASN A 242 -12.73 -21.21 7.38
C ASN A 242 -13.11 -22.07 8.61
N TRP A 243 -12.89 -21.53 9.81
CA TRP A 243 -13.24 -22.22 11.05
C TRP A 243 -14.73 -22.50 11.17
N LEU A 244 -15.58 -21.57 10.72
CA LEU A 244 -17.06 -21.74 10.69
C LEU A 244 -17.49 -22.73 9.60
N LEU A 245 -16.87 -22.67 8.41
CA LEU A 245 -17.11 -23.61 7.31
C LEU A 245 -16.78 -25.05 7.69
N GLU A 246 -15.62 -25.28 8.32
CA GLU A 246 -15.17 -26.59 8.80
C GLU A 246 -16.17 -27.23 9.79
N ARG A 247 -16.94 -26.42 10.49
CA ARG A 247 -17.97 -26.87 11.46
C ARG A 247 -19.38 -26.95 10.87
N GLY A 248 -19.53 -26.55 9.61
CA GLY A 248 -20.84 -26.47 8.99
C GLY A 248 -21.78 -25.43 9.62
N TRP A 249 -21.22 -24.41 10.26
CA TRP A 249 -22.00 -23.35 10.92
C TRP A 249 -22.42 -22.25 9.99
N ILE A 250 -21.75 -22.13 8.85
CA ILE A 250 -22.12 -21.27 7.72
C ILE A 250 -21.97 -22.02 6.41
N ALA A 251 -22.71 -21.61 5.39
CA ALA A 251 -22.55 -22.06 4.03
C ALA A 251 -21.39 -21.33 3.31
N ARG A 252 -20.87 -21.89 2.19
CA ARG A 252 -19.78 -21.25 1.43
C ARG A 252 -20.12 -19.82 0.98
N GLY A 253 -21.36 -19.56 0.58
CA GLY A 253 -21.82 -18.24 0.17
C GLY A 253 -21.91 -17.22 1.32
N GLU A 254 -21.89 -17.69 2.57
CA GLU A 254 -21.88 -16.84 3.78
C GLU A 254 -20.46 -16.59 4.35
N ALA A 255 -19.43 -17.13 3.71
CA ALA A 255 -18.03 -17.02 4.18
C ALA A 255 -17.40 -15.64 3.84
N ASN A 256 -18.16 -14.57 4.03
CA ASN A 256 -17.76 -13.18 3.91
C ASN A 256 -18.17 -12.41 5.18
N MET A 257 -17.77 -11.14 5.28
CA MET A 257 -18.03 -10.32 6.47
C MET A 257 -19.49 -10.22 6.80
N GLN A 258 -20.34 -9.96 5.80
CA GLN A 258 -21.78 -9.80 5.98
C GLN A 258 -22.47 -11.10 6.44
N GLY A 259 -22.13 -12.23 5.82
CA GLY A 259 -22.66 -13.54 6.19
C GLY A 259 -22.23 -13.98 7.59
N ILE A 260 -20.97 -13.74 7.98
CA ILE A 260 -20.47 -14.03 9.33
C ILE A 260 -21.17 -13.12 10.35
N ARG A 261 -21.33 -11.82 10.04
CA ARG A 261 -22.08 -10.91 10.93
C ARG A 261 -23.51 -11.39 11.12
N ALA A 262 -24.24 -11.67 10.03
CA ALA A 262 -25.61 -12.19 10.11
C ALA A 262 -25.69 -13.51 10.88
N TRP A 263 -24.67 -14.36 10.79
CA TRP A 263 -24.56 -15.57 11.60
C TRP A 263 -24.36 -15.25 13.09
N MET A 264 -23.48 -14.28 13.42
CA MET A 264 -23.27 -13.85 14.81
C MET A 264 -24.54 -13.27 15.44
N ASP A 265 -25.34 -12.55 14.67
CA ASP A 265 -26.59 -11.92 15.14
C ASP A 265 -27.69 -12.97 15.43
N ARG A 266 -27.67 -14.14 14.74
CA ARG A 266 -28.67 -15.22 14.92
C ARG A 266 -28.21 -16.37 15.83
N THR A 267 -26.93 -16.38 16.25
CA THR A 267 -26.38 -17.42 17.13
C THR A 267 -26.37 -16.99 18.61
N THR A 268 -25.95 -17.89 19.50
CA THR A 268 -25.80 -17.51 20.92
C THR A 268 -24.53 -16.68 21.12
N PRO A 269 -24.47 -15.77 22.11
CA PRO A 269 -23.27 -14.98 22.42
C PRO A 269 -22.02 -15.85 22.66
N GLU A 270 -22.18 -17.05 23.26
CA GLU A 270 -21.10 -17.99 23.53
C GLU A 270 -20.51 -18.56 22.23
N ARG A 271 -21.37 -18.95 21.28
CA ARG A 271 -20.93 -19.43 19.97
C ARG A 271 -20.28 -18.32 19.14
N ALA A 272 -20.84 -17.12 19.16
CA ALA A 272 -20.20 -15.96 18.54
C ALA A 272 -18.79 -15.71 19.13
N ARG A 273 -18.65 -15.78 20.45
CA ARG A 273 -17.37 -15.65 21.14
C ARG A 273 -16.38 -16.75 20.75
N GLN A 274 -16.84 -18.01 20.66
CA GLN A 274 -16.00 -19.11 20.18
C GLN A 274 -15.47 -18.87 18.76
N ALA A 275 -16.32 -18.39 17.87
CA ALA A 275 -15.94 -18.07 16.49
C ALA A 275 -14.93 -16.91 16.43
N MET A 276 -15.12 -15.86 17.20
CA MET A 276 -14.15 -14.76 17.30
C MET A 276 -12.82 -15.24 17.85
N ASN A 277 -12.82 -16.09 18.88
CA ASN A 277 -11.62 -16.63 19.53
C ASN A 277 -10.87 -17.65 18.66
N ALA A 278 -11.47 -18.17 17.59
CA ALA A 278 -10.79 -19.00 16.62
C ALA A 278 -9.62 -18.25 15.92
N ASN A 279 -9.75 -16.91 15.84
CA ASN A 279 -8.64 -16.05 15.44
C ASN A 279 -7.87 -15.59 16.70
N PRO A 280 -6.67 -16.11 16.97
CA PRO A 280 -5.88 -15.75 18.16
C PRO A 280 -5.33 -14.33 18.11
N ARG A 281 -5.28 -13.69 16.91
CA ARG A 281 -4.78 -12.32 16.73
C ARG A 281 -5.74 -11.32 17.34
N PHE A 282 -5.17 -10.34 18.05
CA PHE A 282 -5.89 -9.23 18.67
C PHE A 282 -5.20 -7.92 18.30
N VAL A 283 -5.98 -6.93 17.88
CA VAL A 283 -5.50 -5.62 17.45
C VAL A 283 -5.94 -4.54 18.43
N PHE A 284 -5.05 -3.63 18.74
CA PHE A 284 -5.27 -2.45 19.58
C PHE A 284 -5.25 -1.19 18.72
N PHE A 285 -5.97 -0.15 19.15
CA PHE A 285 -6.20 1.06 18.39
C PHE A 285 -5.82 2.32 19.15
N THR A 286 -5.67 3.42 18.41
CA THR A 286 -5.76 4.80 18.88
C THR A 286 -6.99 5.46 18.26
N LEU A 287 -7.54 6.50 18.91
CA LEU A 287 -8.56 7.33 18.30
C LEU A 287 -7.93 8.60 17.76
N GLU A 288 -8.20 8.88 16.50
CA GLU A 288 -7.73 10.04 15.77
C GLU A 288 -8.91 10.80 15.16
N PRO A 289 -8.80 12.11 14.91
CA PRO A 289 -9.72 12.81 14.02
C PRO A 289 -9.76 12.14 12.65
N GLU A 290 -10.90 12.19 11.96
CA GLU A 290 -11.08 11.52 10.66
C GLU A 290 -10.02 11.93 9.62
N GLY A 291 -9.58 13.19 9.61
CA GLY A 291 -8.69 13.75 8.59
C GLY A 291 -9.41 14.01 7.27
N ASP A 292 -8.71 13.84 6.13
CA ASP A 292 -9.34 13.94 4.80
C ASP A 292 -10.27 12.73 4.58
N PRO A 293 -11.59 12.93 4.44
CA PRO A 293 -12.54 11.82 4.30
C PRO A 293 -12.36 11.01 3.01
N ARG A 294 -11.66 11.55 2.01
CA ARG A 294 -11.35 10.86 0.75
C ARG A 294 -10.21 9.85 0.89
N LEU A 295 -9.45 9.94 1.99
CA LEU A 295 -8.29 9.09 2.25
C LEU A 295 -8.58 8.11 3.37
N GLY A 296 -7.93 6.96 3.28
CA GLY A 296 -7.93 5.94 4.32
C GLY A 296 -7.05 6.27 5.53
N PRO A 297 -6.90 5.31 6.43
CA PRO A 297 -5.97 5.40 7.54
C PRO A 297 -4.53 5.45 7.04
N ASN A 298 -3.60 5.77 7.93
CA ASN A 298 -2.19 5.58 7.65
C ASN A 298 -1.90 4.08 7.51
N GLY A 299 -1.36 3.70 6.34
CA GLY A 299 -0.82 2.36 6.14
C GLY A 299 0.52 2.17 6.88
N SER A 300 1.05 0.96 6.83
CA SER A 300 2.33 0.60 7.47
C SER A 300 3.52 1.42 6.95
N PHE A 301 3.42 2.00 5.77
CA PHE A 301 4.41 2.92 5.21
C PHE A 301 4.34 4.34 5.82
N GLY A 302 3.36 4.63 6.69
CA GLY A 302 3.22 5.89 7.39
C GLY A 302 2.53 7.01 6.61
N VAL A 303 1.81 6.69 5.55
CA VAL A 303 1.03 7.65 4.74
C VAL A 303 -0.43 7.25 4.67
N PRO A 304 -1.36 8.22 4.51
CA PRO A 304 -2.76 7.92 4.28
C PRO A 304 -2.98 7.12 2.99
N LEU A 305 -3.74 6.05 3.09
CA LEU A 305 -4.05 5.18 1.95
C LEU A 305 -4.97 5.87 0.94
N THR A 306 -4.66 5.66 -0.32
CA THR A 306 -5.46 6.18 -1.45
C THR A 306 -6.35 5.07 -2.00
N PRO A 307 -7.67 5.26 -2.08
CA PRO A 307 -8.56 4.28 -2.71
C PRO A 307 -8.09 3.94 -4.14
N LEU A 308 -7.98 2.64 -4.45
CA LEU A 308 -7.49 2.11 -5.73
C LEU A 308 -6.12 2.67 -6.19
N GLY A 309 -5.35 3.21 -5.25
CA GLY A 309 -3.99 3.72 -5.46
C GLY A 309 -2.98 3.10 -4.49
N SER A 310 -3.43 2.56 -3.35
CA SER A 310 -2.60 1.91 -2.35
C SER A 310 -2.89 0.41 -2.28
N MET A 311 -1.87 -0.37 -1.94
CA MET A 311 -1.95 -1.82 -1.81
C MET A 311 -1.12 -2.30 -0.62
N ALA A 312 -1.64 -3.28 0.11
CA ALA A 312 -0.87 -4.03 1.09
C ALA A 312 -0.12 -5.18 0.39
N VAL A 313 1.14 -5.36 0.76
CA VAL A 313 2.06 -6.35 0.17
C VAL A 313 2.88 -7.07 1.24
N ASP A 314 3.61 -8.09 0.85
CA ASP A 314 4.63 -8.71 1.70
C ASP A 314 5.90 -7.85 1.72
N LEU A 315 6.10 -7.09 2.80
CA LEU A 315 7.28 -6.22 2.97
C LEU A 315 8.59 -6.98 3.22
N ASP A 316 8.54 -8.31 3.35
CA ASP A 316 9.74 -9.15 3.34
C ASP A 316 10.29 -9.35 1.91
N ILE A 317 9.48 -9.06 0.90
CA ILE A 317 9.78 -9.22 -0.52
C ILE A 317 9.74 -7.88 -1.25
N HIS A 318 8.72 -7.06 -0.98
CA HIS A 318 8.50 -5.78 -1.66
C HIS A 318 8.97 -4.60 -0.81
N ALA A 319 9.59 -3.62 -1.44
CA ALA A 319 9.88 -2.36 -0.76
C ALA A 319 8.60 -1.53 -0.58
N GLY A 320 8.49 -0.85 0.57
CA GLY A 320 7.42 0.10 0.79
C GLY A 320 7.59 1.37 -0.06
N GLY A 321 6.48 1.93 -0.54
CA GLY A 321 6.43 3.15 -1.33
C GLY A 321 6.64 2.97 -2.83
N VAL A 322 6.84 1.74 -3.33
CA VAL A 322 7.14 1.43 -4.73
C VAL A 322 5.85 1.25 -5.55
N PRO A 323 5.73 1.85 -6.74
CA PRO A 323 4.59 1.63 -7.63
C PRO A 323 4.64 0.25 -8.28
N MET A 324 3.48 -0.35 -8.46
CA MET A 324 3.28 -1.65 -9.08
C MET A 324 2.09 -1.57 -10.03
N PHE A 325 2.24 -2.08 -11.24
CA PHE A 325 1.10 -2.24 -12.13
C PHE A 325 0.47 -3.62 -11.90
N VAL A 326 -0.81 -3.64 -11.57
CA VAL A 326 -1.55 -4.86 -11.21
C VAL A 326 -2.68 -5.09 -12.18
N GLN A 327 -2.85 -6.34 -12.61
CA GLN A 327 -4.03 -6.82 -13.31
C GLN A 327 -4.70 -7.92 -12.49
N THR A 328 -6.01 -7.83 -12.31
CA THR A 328 -6.81 -8.84 -11.60
C THR A 328 -8.26 -8.78 -12.04
N THR A 329 -9.02 -9.82 -11.73
CA THR A 329 -10.48 -9.79 -11.88
C THR A 329 -11.11 -9.16 -10.65
N ALA A 330 -11.85 -8.08 -10.85
CA ALA A 330 -12.55 -7.33 -9.81
C ALA A 330 -14.00 -7.01 -10.26
N PRO A 331 -14.96 -7.93 -10.09
CA PRO A 331 -16.33 -7.74 -10.54
C PRO A 331 -16.97 -6.45 -10.03
N GLY A 332 -16.67 -6.01 -8.81
CA GLY A 332 -17.11 -4.73 -8.25
C GLY A 332 -16.53 -3.50 -8.94
N LEU A 333 -15.54 -3.67 -9.82
CA LEU A 333 -14.95 -2.62 -10.66
C LEU A 333 -15.24 -2.83 -12.15
N GLY A 334 -16.19 -3.71 -12.48
CA GLY A 334 -16.62 -3.96 -13.86
C GLY A 334 -16.01 -5.19 -14.52
N GLY A 335 -15.30 -6.05 -13.80
CA GLY A 335 -14.72 -7.31 -14.30
C GLY A 335 -13.21 -7.30 -14.33
N GLU A 336 -12.59 -7.42 -15.51
CA GLU A 336 -11.14 -7.31 -15.64
C GLU A 336 -10.70 -5.88 -15.31
N TRP A 337 -9.82 -5.76 -14.32
CA TRP A 337 -9.31 -4.50 -13.85
C TRP A 337 -7.78 -4.48 -13.88
N SER A 338 -7.23 -3.33 -14.24
CA SER A 338 -5.80 -3.06 -14.12
C SER A 338 -5.56 -1.63 -13.67
N GLY A 339 -4.49 -1.43 -12.90
CA GLY A 339 -4.17 -0.11 -12.37
C GLY A 339 -2.79 -0.03 -11.74
N LEU A 340 -2.34 1.22 -11.55
CA LEU A 340 -1.14 1.54 -10.81
C LEU A 340 -1.47 1.60 -9.32
N LEU A 341 -0.82 0.77 -8.53
CA LEU A 341 -0.94 0.71 -7.07
C LEU A 341 0.43 0.95 -6.44
N VAL A 342 0.45 1.47 -5.24
CA VAL A 342 1.70 1.69 -4.49
C VAL A 342 1.69 0.84 -3.23
N SER A 343 2.83 0.19 -2.94
CA SER A 343 3.04 -0.65 -1.76
C SER A 343 3.13 0.21 -0.49
N GLN A 344 2.00 0.59 0.08
CA GLN A 344 1.92 1.50 1.23
C GLN A 344 1.42 0.85 2.50
N ASP A 345 1.05 -0.44 2.41
CA ASP A 345 0.54 -1.17 3.57
C ASP A 345 1.04 -2.62 3.59
N THR A 346 0.73 -3.32 4.67
CA THR A 346 0.99 -4.76 4.85
C THR A 346 -0.07 -5.37 5.74
N GLY A 347 -0.12 -6.69 5.75
CA GLY A 347 -1.04 -7.43 6.61
C GLY A 347 -0.50 -8.80 6.99
N GLY A 348 -0.92 -9.33 8.14
CA GLY A 348 -0.46 -10.64 8.64
C GLY A 348 -0.78 -11.83 7.73
N ALA A 349 -1.78 -11.69 6.85
CA ALA A 349 -2.17 -12.69 5.85
C ALA A 349 -1.62 -12.39 4.45
N ILE A 350 -0.88 -11.28 4.28
CA ILE A 350 -0.36 -10.84 2.98
C ILE A 350 1.07 -11.34 2.87
N LYS A 351 1.22 -12.57 2.35
CA LYS A 351 2.52 -13.26 2.22
C LYS A 351 2.68 -13.84 0.82
N GLY A 352 3.86 -13.60 0.23
CA GLY A 352 4.24 -14.11 -1.09
C GLY A 352 4.54 -13.02 -2.12
N SER A 353 5.25 -13.40 -3.19
CA SER A 353 5.78 -12.47 -4.20
C SER A 353 4.70 -11.89 -5.13
N VAL A 354 3.65 -12.65 -5.43
CA VAL A 354 2.51 -12.17 -6.24
C VAL A 354 1.24 -12.19 -5.38
N ARG A 355 1.33 -11.49 -4.23
CA ARG A 355 0.26 -11.31 -3.27
C ARG A 355 0.04 -9.83 -3.00
N GLY A 356 -1.14 -9.33 -3.28
CA GLY A 356 -1.54 -7.96 -3.00
C GLY A 356 -2.95 -7.89 -2.41
N ASP A 357 -3.19 -6.91 -1.54
CA ASP A 357 -4.50 -6.57 -1.02
C ASP A 357 -4.81 -5.12 -1.38
N LEU A 358 -5.78 -4.92 -2.27
CA LEU A 358 -6.10 -3.62 -2.85
C LEU A 358 -6.94 -2.81 -1.87
N TYR A 359 -6.57 -1.56 -1.63
CA TYR A 359 -7.35 -0.65 -0.79
C TYR A 359 -8.49 -0.02 -1.60
N PHE A 360 -9.73 -0.34 -1.25
CA PHE A 360 -10.93 0.11 -1.98
C PHE A 360 -11.51 1.44 -1.47
N GLY A 361 -11.07 1.91 -0.32
CA GLY A 361 -11.60 3.13 0.29
C GLY A 361 -12.40 2.85 1.55
N THR A 362 -13.41 3.67 1.84
CA THR A 362 -14.14 3.66 3.11
C THR A 362 -15.62 3.36 2.93
N GLY A 363 -16.20 2.66 3.89
CA GLY A 363 -17.63 2.40 4.03
C GLY A 363 -18.13 1.20 3.21
N ASP A 364 -19.44 0.94 3.30
CA ASP A 364 -20.07 -0.29 2.80
C ASP A 364 -19.93 -0.49 1.30
N ARG A 365 -19.97 0.59 0.51
CA ARG A 365 -19.80 0.50 -0.95
C ARG A 365 -18.40 0.02 -1.31
N ALA A 366 -17.38 0.53 -0.62
CA ALA A 366 -15.99 0.08 -0.80
C ALA A 366 -15.84 -1.38 -0.36
N GLY A 367 -16.47 -1.75 0.77
CA GLY A 367 -16.49 -3.12 1.26
C GLY A 367 -17.12 -4.11 0.29
N ALA A 368 -18.30 -3.78 -0.23
CA ALA A 368 -18.99 -4.62 -1.21
C ALA A 368 -18.16 -4.82 -2.50
N ALA A 369 -17.44 -3.80 -2.96
CA ALA A 369 -16.55 -3.91 -4.11
C ALA A 369 -15.29 -4.73 -3.78
N ALA A 370 -14.69 -4.54 -2.61
CA ALA A 370 -13.52 -5.27 -2.14
C ALA A 370 -13.78 -6.79 -2.04
N ASP A 371 -14.94 -7.18 -1.52
CA ASP A 371 -15.34 -8.59 -1.38
C ASP A 371 -15.38 -9.34 -2.71
N THR A 372 -15.56 -8.64 -3.83
CA THR A 372 -15.64 -9.28 -5.16
C THR A 372 -14.28 -9.72 -5.72
N VAL A 373 -13.16 -9.18 -5.21
CA VAL A 373 -11.80 -9.54 -5.71
C VAL A 373 -11.33 -10.88 -5.15
N ASN A 374 -11.93 -11.39 -4.11
CA ASN A 374 -11.43 -12.50 -3.31
C ASN A 374 -11.38 -13.88 -4.01
N ALA A 375 -11.87 -14.03 -5.21
CA ALA A 375 -12.20 -15.34 -5.79
C ALA A 375 -11.33 -15.80 -6.96
N GLN A 376 -10.36 -15.01 -7.44
CA GLN A 376 -9.69 -15.33 -8.71
C GLN A 376 -8.20 -15.70 -8.51
N PRO A 377 -7.72 -16.79 -9.16
CA PRO A 377 -6.34 -17.26 -9.02
C PRO A 377 -5.34 -16.52 -9.91
N PHE A 378 -5.77 -15.57 -10.74
CA PHE A 378 -4.91 -14.93 -11.74
C PHE A 378 -4.80 -13.44 -11.51
N GLY A 379 -3.57 -12.97 -11.26
CA GLY A 379 -3.18 -11.60 -11.33
C GLY A 379 -1.71 -11.51 -11.74
N LYS A 380 -1.36 -10.41 -12.41
CA LYS A 380 0.03 -10.09 -12.76
C LYS A 380 0.44 -8.85 -11.99
N MET A 381 1.67 -8.85 -11.57
CA MET A 381 2.27 -7.73 -10.88
C MET A 381 3.60 -7.40 -11.57
N GLN A 382 3.82 -6.12 -11.86
CA GLN A 382 5.07 -5.65 -12.42
C GLN A 382 5.70 -4.60 -11.50
N TRP A 383 7.01 -4.71 -11.31
CA TRP A 383 7.81 -3.70 -10.66
C TRP A 383 8.34 -2.70 -11.68
N PRO A 384 8.53 -1.44 -11.29
CA PRO A 384 9.34 -0.53 -12.07
C PRO A 384 10.81 -0.90 -11.87
N GLU A 385 11.51 -1.27 -12.94
CA GLU A 385 12.96 -1.30 -13.00
C GLU A 385 13.44 0.06 -13.53
N ARG A 386 14.54 0.53 -13.00
CA ARG A 386 15.13 1.82 -13.36
C ARG A 386 16.32 1.67 -14.24
#